data_8d1b2ce196fb1e2c8b0fbeddc18bc71d
#
_entry.id   8d1b2ce196fb1e2c8b0fbeddc18bc71d
#
_cell.length_a   1.000
_cell.length_b   1.000
_cell.length_c   1.000
_cell.angle_alpha   90.00
_cell.angle_beta   90.00
_cell.angle_gamma   90.00
#
_symmetry.space_group_name_H-M   'P 1'
#
loop_
_entity.id
_entity.type
_entity.pdbx_description
1 polymer ?
#
loop_
_entity_poly.entity_id
_entity_poly.type
_entity_poly.pdbx_seq_one_letter_code
_entity_poly.pdbx_strand_id
1 'polypeptide(L)'
;KRSKRPEPLNVPKAQLAKFPTPNTTSAQSVAEFFKTEPYFVLKALVKKVIHKDKETLACFFVRGDDNLEETKALNALNIIGANALELREASQKDLDNAGLIAGFIGPYGLKKHVSYIIFDEDLKESDCLIVGANEKDFHAVGVDLKGFENLVYADIAQVKESDRCPNCQG
;
A
#
# COMPACT_ATOMS: atom_id res chain seq x y z
N LYS A 1 -7.13 -16.96 6.87
CA LYS A 1 -5.90 -16.78 6.08
C LYS A 1 -6.23 -16.70 4.60
N ARG A 2 -5.40 -15.99 3.86
CA ARG A 2 -5.58 -15.78 2.44
C ARG A 2 -5.14 -16.99 1.63
N SER A 3 -5.55 -17.02 0.37
CA SER A 3 -5.20 -18.07 -0.56
C SER A 3 -3.68 -18.24 -0.74
N LYS A 4 -3.29 -19.36 -1.31
CA LYS A 4 -1.88 -19.68 -1.56
C LYS A 4 -1.20 -18.56 -2.35
N ARG A 5 -0.03 -18.17 -1.92
CA ARG A 5 0.75 -17.13 -2.60
C ARG A 5 1.29 -17.65 -3.94
N PRO A 6 1.30 -16.80 -4.96
CA PRO A 6 1.95 -17.17 -6.22
C PRO A 6 3.47 -17.30 -6.02
N GLU A 7 4.09 -18.08 -6.87
CA GLU A 7 5.54 -18.18 -6.85
C GLU A 7 6.17 -16.85 -7.28
N PRO A 8 7.23 -16.42 -6.61
CA PRO A 8 7.90 -15.19 -7.01
C PRO A 8 8.54 -15.35 -8.38
N LEU A 9 8.24 -14.42 -9.25
CA LEU A 9 8.93 -14.33 -10.52
C LEU A 9 10.36 -13.85 -10.28
N ASN A 10 11.27 -14.24 -11.17
CA ASN A 10 12.67 -13.85 -11.09
C ASN A 10 12.85 -12.35 -11.21
N VAL A 11 12.58 -11.65 -10.13
CA VAL A 11 12.97 -10.24 -10.01
C VAL A 11 14.34 -10.25 -9.37
N PRO A 12 15.34 -9.56 -9.97
CA PRO A 12 16.68 -9.54 -9.39
C PRO A 12 16.61 -9.06 -7.95
N LYS A 13 17.03 -9.92 -7.02
CA LYS A 13 17.12 -9.52 -5.62
C LYS A 13 18.15 -8.41 -5.49
N ALA A 14 17.78 -7.40 -4.76
CA ALA A 14 18.71 -6.51 -4.10
C ALA A 14 19.21 -5.28 -4.83
N GLN A 15 18.55 -4.80 -5.85
CA GLN A 15 18.89 -3.46 -6.28
C GLN A 15 17.67 -2.58 -6.23
N LEU A 16 17.66 -1.70 -5.25
CA LEU A 16 16.71 -0.61 -5.22
C LEU A 16 17.00 0.26 -6.44
N ALA A 17 16.33 -0.03 -7.53
CA ALA A 17 16.49 0.71 -8.76
C ALA A 17 15.21 1.47 -9.06
N LYS A 18 15.34 2.74 -9.36
CA LYS A 18 14.26 3.62 -9.75
C LYS A 18 14.18 3.61 -11.27
N PHE A 19 13.01 3.29 -11.80
CA PHE A 19 12.79 3.16 -13.23
C PHE A 19 11.72 4.14 -13.72
N PRO A 20 11.90 4.74 -14.90
CA PRO A 20 10.84 5.55 -15.50
C PRO A 20 9.67 4.66 -15.94
N THR A 21 8.49 5.02 -15.49
CA THR A 21 7.25 4.27 -15.78
C THR A 21 6.16 5.27 -16.20
N PRO A 22 6.31 5.90 -17.38
CA PRO A 22 5.38 6.96 -17.79
C PRO A 22 3.96 6.44 -17.92
N ASN A 23 3.00 7.20 -17.40
CA ASN A 23 1.56 6.91 -17.43
C ASN A 23 1.16 5.58 -16.78
N THR A 24 2.00 5.04 -15.90
CA THR A 24 1.77 3.75 -15.23
C THR A 24 1.27 4.00 -13.82
N THR A 25 -0.03 4.15 -13.65
CA THR A 25 -0.63 4.67 -12.41
C THR A 25 -1.40 3.63 -11.58
N SER A 26 -1.77 2.50 -12.16
CA SER A 26 -2.48 1.43 -11.43
C SER A 26 -1.57 0.26 -11.14
N ALA A 27 -1.92 -0.55 -10.12
CA ALA A 27 -1.17 -1.76 -9.81
C ALA A 27 -1.12 -2.72 -11.02
N GLN A 28 -2.21 -2.82 -11.75
CA GLN A 28 -2.28 -3.65 -12.95
C GLN A 28 -1.32 -3.14 -14.03
N SER A 29 -1.32 -1.84 -14.32
CA SER A 29 -0.43 -1.27 -15.32
C SER A 29 1.04 -1.37 -14.92
N VAL A 30 1.34 -1.21 -13.64
CA VAL A 30 2.71 -1.40 -13.12
C VAL A 30 3.17 -2.84 -13.31
N ALA A 31 2.31 -3.80 -12.96
CA ALA A 31 2.62 -5.21 -13.12
C ALA A 31 2.88 -5.56 -14.59
N GLU A 32 2.05 -5.06 -15.50
CA GLU A 32 2.22 -5.27 -16.94
C GLU A 32 3.52 -4.66 -17.46
N PHE A 33 3.84 -3.46 -16.98
CA PHE A 33 5.08 -2.76 -17.38
C PHE A 33 6.32 -3.59 -17.04
N PHE A 34 6.36 -4.17 -15.85
CA PHE A 34 7.49 -4.97 -15.39
C PHE A 34 7.34 -6.47 -15.70
N LYS A 35 6.28 -6.86 -16.42
CA LYS A 35 6.02 -8.26 -16.80
C LYS A 35 5.96 -9.18 -15.58
N THR A 36 5.26 -8.74 -14.55
CA THR A 36 5.06 -9.47 -13.32
C THR A 36 3.57 -9.46 -12.92
N GLU A 37 3.26 -9.92 -11.73
CA GLU A 37 1.89 -9.97 -11.24
C GLU A 37 1.62 -8.83 -10.25
N PRO A 38 0.36 -8.35 -10.15
CA PRO A 38 0.00 -7.33 -9.16
C PRO A 38 0.34 -7.72 -7.72
N TYR A 39 0.48 -9.00 -7.43
CA TYR A 39 0.92 -9.52 -6.14
C TYR A 39 2.21 -8.85 -5.65
N PHE A 40 3.12 -8.50 -6.54
CA PHE A 40 4.42 -7.90 -6.22
C PHE A 40 4.39 -6.37 -6.25
N VAL A 41 3.27 -5.78 -6.58
CA VAL A 41 3.12 -4.33 -6.60
C VAL A 41 2.54 -3.87 -5.26
N LEU A 42 3.13 -2.85 -4.67
CA LEU A 42 2.63 -2.23 -3.46
C LEU A 42 1.63 -1.15 -3.83
N LYS A 43 0.36 -1.38 -3.53
CA LYS A 43 -0.71 -0.43 -3.84
C LYS A 43 -0.90 0.53 -2.67
N ALA A 44 -0.81 1.82 -2.94
CA ALA A 44 -1.00 2.88 -1.95
C ALA A 44 -2.41 3.46 -2.04
N LEU A 45 -3.08 3.53 -0.91
CA LEU A 45 -4.44 4.08 -0.80
C LEU A 45 -4.42 5.19 0.25
N VAL A 46 -4.59 6.42 -0.21
CA VAL A 46 -4.63 7.59 0.66
C VAL A 46 -6.07 7.91 1.02
N LYS A 47 -6.35 7.99 2.31
CA LYS A 47 -7.67 8.32 2.82
C LYS A 47 -7.60 9.54 3.71
N LYS A 48 -8.67 10.33 3.68
CA LYS A 48 -8.86 11.43 4.62
C LYS A 48 -9.39 10.86 5.92
N VAL A 49 -8.73 11.17 7.02
CA VAL A 49 -9.12 10.72 8.36
C VAL A 49 -9.86 11.86 9.05
N ILE A 50 -11.09 11.60 9.44
CA ILE A 50 -11.91 12.59 10.13
C ILE A 50 -11.78 12.37 11.63
N HIS A 51 -11.34 13.42 12.33
CA HIS A 51 -11.26 13.48 13.78
C HIS A 51 -12.33 14.43 14.31
N LYS A 52 -12.48 14.50 15.62
CA LYS A 52 -13.49 15.34 16.25
C LYS A 52 -13.38 16.82 15.83
N ASP A 53 -12.18 17.34 15.72
CA ASP A 53 -11.91 18.76 15.49
C ASP A 53 -10.85 19.02 14.41
N LYS A 54 -10.45 18.00 13.66
CA LYS A 54 -9.47 18.14 12.59
C LYS A 54 -9.61 17.06 11.54
N GLU A 55 -8.90 17.21 10.43
CA GLU A 55 -8.77 16.20 9.39
C GLU A 55 -7.30 15.95 9.14
N THR A 56 -6.94 14.70 8.91
CA THR A 56 -5.57 14.30 8.54
C THR A 56 -5.61 13.37 7.35
N LEU A 57 -4.44 12.99 6.85
CA LEU A 57 -4.33 11.99 5.79
C LEU A 57 -3.62 10.76 6.32
N ALA A 58 -4.07 9.60 5.87
CA ALA A 58 -3.43 8.32 6.14
C ALA A 58 -3.17 7.61 4.82
N CYS A 59 -2.05 6.92 4.73
CA CYS A 59 -1.75 6.06 3.60
C CYS A 59 -1.75 4.61 4.06
N PHE A 60 -2.52 3.79 3.34
CA PHE A 60 -2.62 2.36 3.59
C PHE A 60 -2.00 1.62 2.41
N PHE A 61 -1.14 0.67 2.72
CA PHE A 61 -0.49 -0.14 1.69
C PHE A 61 -1.01 -1.57 1.73
N VAL A 62 -1.45 -2.05 0.60
CA VAL A 62 -1.86 -3.44 0.39
C VAL A 62 -1.18 -3.96 -0.87
N ARG A 63 -1.26 -5.27 -1.11
CA ARG A 63 -0.77 -5.82 -2.38
C ARG A 63 -1.61 -5.32 -3.54
N GLY A 64 -1.01 -5.25 -4.71
CA GLY A 64 -1.70 -4.76 -5.89
C GLY A 64 -2.93 -5.57 -6.29
N ASP A 65 -3.02 -6.83 -5.88
CA ASP A 65 -4.18 -7.70 -6.10
C ASP A 65 -5.16 -7.74 -4.93
N ASP A 66 -4.90 -6.98 -3.88
CA ASP A 66 -5.77 -6.82 -2.71
C ASP A 66 -6.52 -5.48 -2.77
N ASN A 67 -7.58 -5.41 -1.98
CA ASN A 67 -8.33 -4.17 -1.77
C ASN A 67 -8.37 -3.83 -0.29
N LEU A 68 -8.47 -2.55 0.01
CA LEU A 68 -8.57 -2.06 1.39
C LEU A 68 -9.97 -2.32 1.94
N GLU A 69 -10.04 -2.85 3.16
CA GLU A 69 -11.29 -2.93 3.92
C GLU A 69 -11.31 -1.76 4.90
N GLU A 70 -12.20 -0.79 4.67
CA GLU A 70 -12.19 0.48 5.40
C GLU A 70 -12.46 0.33 6.90
N THR A 71 -13.31 -0.61 7.30
CA THR A 71 -13.58 -0.85 8.73
C THR A 71 -12.32 -1.35 9.43
N LYS A 72 -11.60 -2.26 8.80
CA LYS A 72 -10.32 -2.76 9.34
C LYS A 72 -9.28 -1.65 9.42
N ALA A 73 -9.23 -0.79 8.41
CA ALA A 73 -8.31 0.33 8.37
C ALA A 73 -8.61 1.34 9.48
N LEU A 74 -9.88 1.65 9.69
CA LEU A 74 -10.29 2.56 10.77
C LEU A 74 -9.95 1.98 12.14
N ASN A 75 -10.21 0.70 12.35
CA ASN A 75 -9.86 0.02 13.60
C ASN A 75 -8.36 0.03 13.84
N ALA A 76 -7.55 -0.19 12.80
CA ALA A 76 -6.10 -0.15 12.90
C ALA A 76 -5.60 1.23 13.33
N LEU A 77 -6.17 2.29 12.77
CA LEU A 77 -5.84 3.66 13.17
C LEU A 77 -6.14 3.89 14.66
N ASN A 78 -7.28 3.40 15.13
CA ASN A 78 -7.67 3.60 16.52
C ASN A 78 -6.85 2.78 17.50
N ILE A 79 -6.36 1.62 17.08
CA ILE A 79 -5.44 0.82 17.88
C ILE A 79 -4.13 1.57 18.14
N ILE A 80 -3.65 2.33 17.16
CA ILE A 80 -2.43 3.13 17.33
C ILE A 80 -2.69 4.52 17.94
N GLY A 81 -3.92 4.79 18.37
CA GLY A 81 -4.25 6.00 19.10
C GLY A 81 -4.64 7.20 18.25
N ALA A 82 -5.04 6.99 17.02
CA ALA A 82 -5.39 8.10 16.12
C ALA A 82 -6.69 8.81 16.49
N ASN A 83 -7.59 8.17 17.23
CA ASN A 83 -8.93 8.71 17.57
C ASN A 83 -9.69 9.14 16.31
N ALA A 84 -9.70 8.27 15.32
CA ALA A 84 -10.37 8.52 14.05
C ALA A 84 -11.86 8.18 14.14
N LEU A 85 -12.70 9.06 13.62
CA LEU A 85 -14.15 8.86 13.59
C LEU A 85 -14.59 8.15 12.31
N GLU A 86 -14.04 8.53 11.18
CA GLU A 86 -14.35 7.90 9.90
C GLU A 86 -13.23 8.12 8.89
N LEU A 87 -13.28 7.35 7.82
CA LEU A 87 -12.41 7.52 6.67
C LEU A 87 -13.23 8.02 5.48
N ARG A 88 -12.66 8.92 4.70
CA ARG A 88 -13.25 9.43 3.46
C ARG A 88 -12.22 9.36 2.35
N GLU A 89 -12.71 9.40 1.12
CA GLU A 89 -11.81 9.46 -0.04
C GLU A 89 -11.02 10.77 -0.02
N ALA A 90 -9.72 10.68 -0.27
CA ALA A 90 -8.90 11.86 -0.49
C ALA A 90 -9.12 12.33 -1.93
N SER A 91 -9.42 13.62 -2.09
CA SER A 91 -9.60 14.22 -3.42
C SER A 91 -8.23 14.49 -4.06
N GLN A 92 -8.23 14.76 -5.36
CA GLN A 92 -7.01 15.19 -6.05
C GLN A 92 -6.42 16.44 -5.39
N LYS A 93 -7.27 17.36 -4.97
CA LYS A 93 -6.84 18.56 -4.25
C LYS A 93 -6.14 18.22 -2.92
N ASP A 94 -6.68 17.24 -2.18
CA ASP A 94 -6.06 16.79 -0.94
C ASP A 94 -4.65 16.23 -1.19
N LEU A 95 -4.50 15.44 -2.25
CA LEU A 95 -3.22 14.88 -2.64
C LEU A 95 -2.24 15.98 -3.07
N ASP A 96 -2.69 16.92 -3.88
CA ASP A 96 -1.87 18.04 -4.34
C ASP A 96 -1.39 18.90 -3.17
N ASN A 97 -2.27 19.20 -2.23
CA ASN A 97 -1.93 19.97 -1.03
C ASN A 97 -0.92 19.24 -0.15
N ALA A 98 -0.96 17.93 -0.13
CA ALA A 98 -0.02 17.10 0.64
C ALA A 98 1.29 16.85 -0.11
N GLY A 99 1.38 17.23 -1.37
CA GLY A 99 2.57 16.98 -2.18
C GLY A 99 2.68 15.56 -2.69
N LEU A 100 1.56 14.84 -2.78
CA LEU A 100 1.50 13.47 -3.26
C LEU A 100 1.11 13.42 -4.73
N ILE A 101 1.68 12.45 -5.45
CA ILE A 101 1.41 12.26 -6.87
C ILE A 101 0.64 10.96 -7.05
N ALA A 102 -0.63 11.06 -7.41
CA ALA A 102 -1.51 9.90 -7.59
C ALA A 102 -0.89 8.88 -8.56
N GLY A 103 -0.92 7.62 -8.20
CA GLY A 103 -0.35 6.53 -8.99
C GLY A 103 1.14 6.28 -8.75
N PHE A 104 1.84 7.19 -8.07
CA PHE A 104 3.29 7.08 -7.83
C PHE A 104 3.65 7.20 -6.35
N ILE A 105 2.69 6.95 -5.47
CA ILE A 105 2.90 7.05 -4.01
C ILE A 105 3.59 5.78 -3.51
N GLY A 106 4.65 5.98 -2.75
CA GLY A 106 5.40 4.88 -2.14
C GLY A 106 5.88 5.22 -0.74
N PRO A 107 6.50 4.26 -0.04
CA PRO A 107 6.86 4.42 1.37
C PRO A 107 8.04 5.36 1.63
N TYR A 108 8.85 5.65 0.63
CA TYR A 108 10.03 6.50 0.81
C TYR A 108 9.67 7.95 1.04
N GLY A 109 10.04 8.49 2.20
CA GLY A 109 9.80 9.88 2.54
C GLY A 109 8.33 10.24 2.76
N LEU A 110 7.46 9.25 2.85
CA LEU A 110 6.01 9.46 2.93
C LEU A 110 5.57 10.15 4.23
N LYS A 111 6.31 10.01 5.31
CA LYS A 111 6.01 10.62 6.60
C LYS A 111 5.93 12.15 6.55
N LYS A 112 6.54 12.76 5.54
CA LYS A 112 6.47 14.21 5.34
C LYS A 112 5.12 14.67 4.79
N HIS A 113 4.33 13.74 4.25
CA HIS A 113 3.13 14.05 3.49
C HIS A 113 1.85 13.59 4.14
N VAL A 114 1.90 12.56 4.99
CA VAL A 114 0.73 11.99 5.66
C VAL A 114 1.01 11.80 7.15
N SER A 115 -0.07 11.76 7.94
CA SER A 115 0.03 11.63 9.40
C SER A 115 0.16 10.17 9.84
N TYR A 116 -0.41 9.24 9.09
CA TYR A 116 -0.42 7.82 9.44
C TYR A 116 -0.07 6.97 8.23
N ILE A 117 0.72 5.93 8.46
CA ILE A 117 1.09 4.96 7.43
C ILE A 117 0.89 3.58 8.02
N ILE A 118 0.04 2.77 7.40
CA ILE A 118 -0.25 1.40 7.84
C ILE A 118 -0.10 0.46 6.66
N PHE A 119 0.65 -0.62 6.88
CA PHE A 119 0.86 -1.68 5.89
C PHE A 119 -0.01 -2.88 6.26
N ASP A 120 -0.57 -3.53 5.26
CA ASP A 120 -1.26 -4.79 5.50
C ASP A 120 -0.27 -5.83 6.04
N GLU A 121 -0.70 -6.61 7.02
CA GLU A 121 0.17 -7.57 7.68
C GLU A 121 0.74 -8.64 6.75
N ASP A 122 0.05 -8.93 5.64
CA ASP A 122 0.53 -9.86 4.63
C ASP A 122 1.82 -9.39 3.96
N LEU A 123 2.12 -8.11 4.03
CA LEU A 123 3.34 -7.53 3.47
C LEU A 123 4.58 -7.71 4.34
N LYS A 124 4.41 -8.15 5.57
CA LYS A 124 5.45 -8.17 6.60
C LYS A 124 6.71 -8.93 6.21
N GLU A 125 6.55 -10.00 5.46
CA GLU A 125 7.66 -10.83 5.01
C GLU A 125 7.92 -10.72 3.50
N SER A 126 7.39 -9.68 2.88
CA SER A 126 7.54 -9.51 1.44
C SER A 126 8.83 -8.82 1.08
N ASP A 127 9.47 -9.32 0.03
CA ASP A 127 10.62 -8.70 -0.59
C ASP A 127 10.33 -8.49 -2.07
N CYS A 128 11.25 -7.84 -2.76
CA CYS A 128 11.15 -7.60 -4.21
C CYS A 128 9.87 -6.89 -4.64
N LEU A 129 9.38 -5.98 -3.80
CA LEU A 129 8.18 -5.20 -4.10
C LEU A 129 8.47 -4.09 -5.09
N ILE A 130 7.46 -3.75 -5.88
CA ILE A 130 7.46 -2.59 -6.77
C ILE A 130 6.61 -1.52 -6.12
N VAL A 131 7.18 -0.35 -5.89
CA VAL A 131 6.53 0.74 -5.18
C VAL A 131 6.61 2.03 -5.99
N GLY A 132 5.67 2.95 -5.77
CA GLY A 132 5.79 4.30 -6.28
C GLY A 132 7.02 4.98 -5.69
N ALA A 133 7.69 5.81 -6.49
CA ALA A 133 8.90 6.50 -6.06
C ALA A 133 8.64 7.89 -5.47
N ASN A 134 7.37 8.25 -5.25
CA ASN A 134 6.93 9.60 -4.87
C ASN A 134 7.42 10.67 -5.84
N GLU A 135 7.57 10.28 -7.08
CA GLU A 135 8.01 11.13 -8.16
C GLU A 135 7.22 10.77 -9.40
N LYS A 136 6.74 11.77 -10.14
CA LYS A 136 5.93 11.55 -11.33
C LYS A 136 6.64 10.68 -12.35
N ASP A 137 5.95 9.65 -12.83
CA ASP A 137 6.42 8.72 -13.85
C ASP A 137 7.61 7.85 -13.42
N PHE A 138 7.76 7.60 -12.10
CA PHE A 138 8.80 6.71 -11.61
C PHE A 138 8.27 5.72 -10.58
N HIS A 139 8.81 4.50 -10.65
CA HIS A 139 8.59 3.45 -9.66
C HIS A 139 9.94 2.86 -9.23
N ALA A 140 10.00 2.38 -7.99
CA ALA A 140 11.17 1.69 -7.46
C ALA A 140 10.89 0.19 -7.42
N VAL A 141 11.90 -0.60 -7.72
CA VAL A 141 11.83 -2.06 -7.82
C VAL A 141 12.79 -2.70 -6.83
N GLY A 142 12.46 -3.90 -6.38
CA GLY A 142 13.33 -4.64 -5.47
C GLY A 142 13.25 -4.17 -4.03
N VAL A 143 12.14 -3.59 -3.64
CA VAL A 143 11.97 -3.01 -2.31
C VAL A 143 11.66 -4.11 -1.29
N ASP A 144 12.42 -4.11 -0.20
CA ASP A 144 12.21 -4.99 0.95
C ASP A 144 11.78 -4.13 2.13
N LEU A 145 10.58 -4.37 2.64
CA LEU A 145 10.05 -3.62 3.78
C LEU A 145 10.82 -3.88 5.07
N LYS A 146 11.54 -4.98 5.17
CA LYS A 146 12.39 -5.26 6.33
C LYS A 146 13.51 -4.24 6.53
N GLY A 147 13.87 -3.51 5.48
CA GLY A 147 14.85 -2.44 5.55
C GLY A 147 14.32 -1.14 6.17
N PHE A 148 13.02 -1.06 6.41
CA PHE A 148 12.40 0.11 7.04
C PHE A 148 12.22 -0.15 8.53
N GLU A 149 12.43 0.88 9.35
CA GLU A 149 12.23 0.81 10.79
C GLU A 149 10.85 1.35 11.18
N ASN A 150 10.30 0.81 12.27
CA ASN A 150 9.08 1.32 12.90
C ASN A 150 7.85 1.34 11.99
N LEU A 151 7.72 0.33 11.13
CA LEU A 151 6.52 0.20 10.31
C LEU A 151 5.36 -0.36 11.13
N VAL A 152 4.16 0.16 10.87
CA VAL A 152 2.93 -0.32 11.48
C VAL A 152 2.27 -1.32 10.53
N TYR A 153 2.01 -2.51 11.02
CA TYR A 153 1.32 -3.57 10.27
C TYR A 153 -0.01 -3.89 10.93
N ALA A 154 -1.03 -4.12 10.12
CA ALA A 154 -2.34 -4.53 10.61
C ALA A 154 -3.08 -5.29 9.50
N ASP A 155 -4.10 -6.05 9.87
CA ASP A 155 -4.98 -6.68 8.89
C ASP A 155 -5.94 -5.61 8.36
N ILE A 156 -5.70 -5.14 7.15
CA ILE A 156 -6.49 -4.06 6.53
C ILE A 156 -7.02 -4.40 5.15
N ALA A 157 -6.72 -5.59 4.63
CA ALA A 157 -7.18 -5.99 3.30
C ALA A 157 -8.49 -6.74 3.36
N GLN A 158 -9.29 -6.61 2.29
CA GLN A 158 -10.52 -7.38 2.14
C GLN A 158 -10.18 -8.86 1.95
N VAL A 159 -11.01 -9.71 2.55
CA VAL A 159 -10.93 -11.15 2.31
C VAL A 159 -11.46 -11.41 0.91
N LYS A 160 -10.66 -12.09 0.09
CA LYS A 160 -11.07 -12.44 -1.26
C LYS A 160 -11.90 -13.73 -1.24
N GLU A 161 -12.83 -13.84 -2.17
CA GLU A 161 -13.65 -15.05 -2.32
C GLU A 161 -12.79 -16.30 -2.52
N SER A 162 -11.65 -16.16 -3.18
CA SER A 162 -10.69 -17.24 -3.40
C SER A 162 -9.82 -17.57 -2.20
N ASP A 163 -9.87 -16.75 -1.14
CA ASP A 163 -9.08 -16.98 0.07
C ASP A 163 -9.65 -18.16 0.85
N ARG A 164 -8.76 -18.97 1.40
CA ARG A 164 -9.19 -20.11 2.20
C ARG A 164 -9.57 -19.67 3.60
N CYS A 165 -10.75 -20.05 4.01
CA CYS A 165 -11.18 -19.93 5.39
C CYS A 165 -10.45 -20.97 6.23
N PRO A 166 -9.83 -20.61 7.38
CA PRO A 166 -9.18 -21.59 8.24
C PRO A 166 -10.09 -22.71 8.74
N ASN A 167 -11.41 -22.41 8.84
CA ASN A 167 -12.40 -23.36 9.33
C ASN A 167 -13.19 -24.03 8.21
N CYS A 168 -12.98 -23.66 6.98
CA CYS A 168 -13.75 -24.11 5.83
C CYS A 168 -12.84 -24.72 4.78
N GLN A 169 -11.87 -25.47 5.19
CA GLN A 169 -10.95 -26.11 4.28
C GLN A 169 -11.66 -27.02 3.33
N GLY A 170 -12.05 -26.43 2.26
CA GLY A 170 -12.52 -27.21 1.16
C GLY A 170 -11.32 -27.77 0.42
#